data_fe74422c72296b5a9b8fd11b7353fb03
#
_entry.id   fe74422c72296b5a9b8fd11b7353fb03
#
_cell.length_a   1.000
_cell.length_b   1.000
_cell.length_c   1.000
_cell.angle_alpha   90.00
_cell.angle_beta   90.00
_cell.angle_gamma   90.00
#
_symmetry.space_group_name_H-M   'P 1'
#
loop_
_entity.id
_entity.type
_entity.pdbx_description
1 polymer ?
#
loop_
_entity_poly.entity_id
_entity_poly.type
_entity_poly.pdbx_seq_one_letter_code
_entity_poly.pdbx_strand_id
1 'polypeptide(L)'
;MEAQSAEPSVSTAWRSSAEAGSHSSVGPALVDEPRMETVPFTDGPLRPKLAKLTKVSIVIPVYNEAATIQLLVGLVVKAPLPEGVIREIICVNDCSKDGTAAKLDELPKLFPDIEFNIRHKPVNEGKGAALRDGFKLAGGEVILIQDADLEYDPRDYVRLLQPIAEDKADVVYGSRFIGEPHRVLYYWHTLGNKFLTWFSNVFTNLNLTDMEVCYKVFRKEVLDRINIKCNRFGFEPEVTAKIAKMRPRLRIYEVGVAYYGRSYEEGKKITWKDGIKAILTILRFRFMD
;
A
#
# COMPACT_ATOMS: atom_id res chain seq x y z
N MET A 1 -51.56 -31.39 -25.71
CA MET A 1 -52.45 -30.28 -25.33
C MET A 1 -51.56 -29.07 -25.12
N GLU A 2 -51.55 -28.39 -26.17
CA GLU A 2 -51.10 -27.05 -26.50
C GLU A 2 -51.72 -25.99 -25.62
N ALA A 3 -50.97 -24.96 -25.32
CA ALA A 3 -51.47 -23.60 -25.31
C ALA A 3 -50.27 -22.60 -25.39
N GLN A 4 -50.13 -22.05 -26.58
CA GLN A 4 -49.45 -20.80 -26.91
C GLN A 4 -50.24 -19.59 -26.38
N SER A 5 -49.55 -18.50 -26.04
CA SER A 5 -49.97 -17.09 -26.23
C SER A 5 -48.87 -16.18 -25.71
N ALA A 6 -48.16 -15.49 -26.51
CA ALA A 6 -48.44 -14.29 -27.28
C ALA A 6 -47.87 -13.04 -26.56
N GLU A 7 -46.80 -12.45 -27.14
CA GLU A 7 -46.32 -11.08 -26.87
C GLU A 7 -47.31 -10.02 -27.37
N PRO A 8 -47.24 -8.80 -26.90
CA PRO A 8 -47.57 -7.66 -27.71
C PRO A 8 -46.42 -6.68 -27.93
N SER A 9 -46.08 -6.48 -29.18
CA SER A 9 -45.33 -5.35 -29.73
C SER A 9 -46.17 -4.08 -29.66
N VAL A 10 -45.56 -2.97 -29.22
CA VAL A 10 -46.10 -1.62 -29.47
C VAL A 10 -45.02 -0.76 -30.11
N SER A 11 -45.20 -0.56 -31.42
CA SER A 11 -44.57 0.47 -32.21
C SER A 11 -45.42 1.76 -32.13
N THR A 12 -44.79 2.91 -31.87
CA THR A 12 -45.39 4.19 -32.18
C THR A 12 -44.36 5.10 -32.81
N ALA A 13 -44.55 5.26 -34.10
CA ALA A 13 -43.90 6.25 -34.94
C ALA A 13 -44.45 7.67 -34.63
N TRP A 14 -43.57 8.65 -34.53
CA TRP A 14 -43.93 10.05 -34.61
C TRP A 14 -43.53 10.60 -35.98
N ARG A 15 -44.52 11.04 -36.71
CA ARG A 15 -44.37 11.73 -38.01
C ARG A 15 -44.05 13.20 -37.79
N SER A 16 -43.13 13.68 -38.62
CA SER A 16 -42.78 15.07 -38.83
C SER A 16 -43.93 15.89 -39.43
N SER A 17 -44.11 17.12 -39.00
CA SER A 17 -44.72 18.18 -39.78
C SER A 17 -43.75 19.35 -39.81
N ALA A 18 -43.26 19.63 -41.03
CA ALA A 18 -42.48 20.80 -41.34
C ALA A 18 -43.44 21.97 -41.63
N GLU A 19 -43.22 23.11 -40.98
CA GLU A 19 -43.67 24.41 -41.52
C GLU A 19 -42.51 25.38 -41.50
N ALA A 20 -42.31 25.99 -42.68
CA ALA A 20 -41.29 26.98 -42.96
C ALA A 20 -41.67 28.33 -42.38
N GLY A 21 -40.78 28.90 -41.58
CA GLY A 21 -40.81 30.27 -41.10
C GLY A 21 -39.43 30.89 -41.19
N SER A 22 -39.22 31.72 -42.21
CA SER A 22 -38.01 32.49 -42.40
C SER A 22 -37.91 33.62 -41.36
N HIS A 23 -37.03 33.48 -40.38
CA HIS A 23 -36.52 34.62 -39.62
C HIS A 23 -35.00 34.53 -39.51
N SER A 24 -34.32 35.48 -40.15
CA SER A 24 -32.92 35.75 -39.99
C SER A 24 -32.63 36.20 -38.55
N SER A 25 -32.05 35.32 -37.72
CA SER A 25 -31.46 35.71 -36.47
C SER A 25 -29.95 35.44 -36.53
N VAL A 26 -29.20 36.54 -36.45
CA VAL A 26 -27.75 36.55 -36.26
C VAL A 26 -27.50 35.81 -34.96
N GLY A 27 -26.92 34.61 -35.05
CA GLY A 27 -26.48 33.83 -33.88
C GLY A 27 -25.37 34.55 -33.13
N PRO A 28 -25.31 34.44 -31.82
CA PRO A 28 -24.20 35.00 -31.04
C PRO A 28 -22.89 34.38 -31.53
N ALA A 29 -21.88 35.24 -31.72
CA ALA A 29 -20.52 34.83 -32.05
C ALA A 29 -20.06 33.77 -31.02
N LEU A 30 -19.58 32.63 -31.54
CA LEU A 30 -18.87 31.64 -30.74
C LEU A 30 -17.68 32.37 -30.08
N VAL A 31 -17.77 32.58 -28.79
CA VAL A 31 -16.64 33.01 -27.98
C VAL A 31 -15.65 31.82 -28.02
N ASP A 32 -14.50 32.05 -28.64
CA ASP A 32 -13.39 31.10 -28.61
C ASP A 32 -13.10 30.78 -27.11
N GLU A 33 -13.47 29.58 -26.70
CA GLU A 33 -13.00 29.06 -25.42
C GLU A 33 -11.46 29.06 -25.44
N PRO A 34 -10.81 29.63 -24.44
CA PRO A 34 -9.35 29.60 -24.42
C PRO A 34 -8.95 28.11 -24.39
N ARG A 35 -8.26 27.66 -25.47
CA ARG A 35 -7.55 26.38 -25.44
C ARG A 35 -6.73 26.39 -24.18
N MET A 36 -7.08 25.51 -23.22
CA MET A 36 -6.18 25.19 -22.13
C MET A 36 -4.92 24.61 -22.79
N GLU A 37 -3.91 25.46 -22.96
CA GLU A 37 -2.56 24.97 -23.21
C GLU A 37 -2.25 23.98 -22.09
N THR A 38 -2.06 22.72 -22.45
CA THR A 38 -1.54 21.73 -21.54
C THR A 38 -0.17 22.25 -21.10
N VAL A 39 -0.14 22.89 -19.93
CA VAL A 39 1.13 23.26 -19.30
C VAL A 39 1.91 21.95 -19.21
N PRO A 40 3.06 21.82 -19.91
CA PRO A 40 3.85 20.63 -19.78
C PRO A 40 4.17 20.49 -18.29
N PHE A 41 3.91 19.31 -17.74
CA PHE A 41 4.25 18.97 -16.37
C PHE A 41 5.77 19.13 -16.27
N THR A 42 6.21 20.36 -15.95
CA THR A 42 7.63 20.63 -15.74
C THR A 42 7.99 19.88 -14.46
N ASP A 43 8.72 18.80 -14.65
CA ASP A 43 9.41 18.12 -13.56
C ASP A 43 10.06 19.20 -12.70
N GLY A 44 9.66 19.27 -11.42
CA GLY A 44 10.36 20.08 -10.43
C GLY A 44 11.86 19.70 -10.43
N PRO A 45 12.73 20.40 -9.71
CA PRO A 45 14.18 20.27 -9.83
C PRO A 45 14.58 18.81 -9.95
N LEU A 46 15.19 18.46 -11.08
CA LEU A 46 15.52 17.12 -11.56
C LEU A 46 16.06 16.28 -10.40
N ARG A 47 15.21 15.43 -9.84
CA ARG A 47 15.69 14.31 -9.04
C ARG A 47 16.41 13.36 -10.02
N PRO A 48 17.55 12.79 -9.65
CA PRO A 48 18.15 11.77 -10.47
C PRO A 48 17.08 10.71 -10.74
N LYS A 49 16.78 10.45 -12.04
CA LYS A 49 15.93 9.33 -12.41
C LYS A 49 16.48 8.10 -11.70
N LEU A 50 15.61 7.31 -11.07
CA LEU A 50 16.04 6.02 -10.57
C LEU A 50 16.66 5.27 -11.76
N ALA A 51 17.90 4.83 -11.63
CA ALA A 51 18.40 3.79 -12.49
C ALA A 51 17.37 2.64 -12.45
N LYS A 52 17.14 1.96 -13.59
CA LYS A 52 16.14 0.88 -13.72
C LYS A 52 16.13 0.04 -12.44
N LEU A 53 14.96 -0.11 -11.81
CA LEU A 53 14.80 -0.94 -10.62
C LEU A 53 15.32 -2.35 -10.92
N THR A 54 16.29 -2.82 -10.17
CA THR A 54 16.93 -4.13 -10.37
C THR A 54 16.72 -5.07 -9.19
N LYS A 55 16.63 -4.52 -7.96
CA LYS A 55 16.51 -5.34 -6.75
C LYS A 55 15.51 -4.75 -5.77
N VAL A 56 14.63 -5.58 -5.22
CA VAL A 56 13.69 -5.23 -4.14
C VAL A 56 14.06 -6.00 -2.88
N SER A 57 14.14 -5.30 -1.74
CA SER A 57 14.28 -5.88 -0.41
C SER A 57 12.90 -6.07 0.22
N ILE A 58 12.50 -7.32 0.46
CA ILE A 58 11.23 -7.64 1.13
C ILE A 58 11.54 -7.84 2.61
N VAL A 59 11.11 -6.88 3.43
CA VAL A 59 11.36 -6.87 4.88
C VAL A 59 10.16 -7.44 5.61
N ILE A 60 10.39 -8.53 6.34
CA ILE A 60 9.39 -9.31 7.07
C ILE A 60 9.70 -9.24 8.57
N PRO A 61 8.99 -8.42 9.36
CA PRO A 61 9.05 -8.47 10.82
C PRO A 61 8.29 -9.72 11.30
N VAL A 62 8.93 -10.55 12.14
CA VAL A 62 8.38 -11.85 12.54
C VAL A 62 8.33 -11.95 14.07
N TYR A 63 7.16 -12.31 14.63
CA TYR A 63 7.02 -12.62 16.06
C TYR A 63 5.93 -13.65 16.31
N ASN A 64 6.33 -14.85 16.75
CA ASN A 64 5.45 -16.00 17.03
C ASN A 64 4.56 -16.35 15.82
N GLU A 65 5.18 -16.68 14.70
CA GLU A 65 4.54 -17.04 13.45
C GLU A 65 5.05 -18.40 12.89
N ALA A 66 5.33 -19.35 13.80
CA ALA A 66 5.84 -20.67 13.43
C ALA A 66 4.87 -21.43 12.48
N ALA A 67 3.56 -21.16 12.57
CA ALA A 67 2.57 -21.81 11.72
C ALA A 67 2.52 -21.24 10.30
N THR A 68 2.89 -19.96 10.09
CA THR A 68 2.65 -19.21 8.86
C THR A 68 3.90 -18.90 8.08
N ILE A 69 5.05 -18.74 8.74
CA ILE A 69 6.24 -18.11 8.16
C ILE A 69 6.81 -18.84 6.92
N GLN A 70 6.91 -20.17 6.95
CA GLN A 70 7.44 -20.93 5.79
C GLN A 70 6.46 -20.90 4.62
N LEU A 71 5.14 -20.97 4.88
CA LEU A 71 4.12 -20.83 3.86
C LEU A 71 4.17 -19.43 3.23
N LEU A 72 4.20 -18.39 4.07
CA LEU A 72 4.31 -17.01 3.58
C LEU A 72 5.55 -16.82 2.70
N VAL A 73 6.73 -17.24 3.18
CA VAL A 73 7.96 -17.10 2.39
C VAL A 73 7.89 -17.86 1.08
N GLY A 74 7.26 -19.04 1.06
CA GLY A 74 6.98 -19.79 -0.17
C GLY A 74 6.10 -19.01 -1.16
N LEU A 75 5.10 -18.25 -0.66
CA LEU A 75 4.28 -17.36 -1.48
C LEU A 75 5.09 -16.15 -1.97
N VAL A 76 5.89 -15.54 -1.09
CA VAL A 76 6.77 -14.41 -1.41
C VAL A 76 7.78 -14.78 -2.49
N VAL A 77 8.40 -15.96 -2.41
CA VAL A 77 9.35 -16.48 -3.43
C VAL A 77 8.68 -16.63 -4.79
N LYS A 78 7.45 -17.10 -4.83
CA LYS A 78 6.66 -17.30 -6.06
C LYS A 78 5.96 -16.05 -6.57
N ALA A 79 5.91 -14.99 -5.77
CA ALA A 79 5.20 -13.78 -6.14
C ALA A 79 5.78 -13.14 -7.40
N PRO A 80 4.95 -12.65 -8.34
CA PRO A 80 5.44 -11.98 -9.53
C PRO A 80 6.10 -10.65 -9.16
N LEU A 81 7.15 -10.28 -9.90
CA LEU A 81 7.83 -8.99 -9.81
C LEU A 81 7.86 -8.32 -11.19
N PRO A 82 8.08 -7.01 -11.28
CA PRO A 82 8.36 -6.36 -12.55
C PRO A 82 9.55 -7.01 -13.27
N GLU A 83 9.53 -6.96 -14.61
CA GLU A 83 10.55 -7.63 -15.43
C GLU A 83 11.98 -7.19 -15.10
N GLY A 84 12.86 -8.16 -14.90
CA GLY A 84 14.28 -7.95 -14.57
C GLY A 84 14.55 -7.55 -13.13
N VAL A 85 13.54 -7.53 -12.26
CA VAL A 85 13.70 -7.24 -10.83
C VAL A 85 13.93 -8.54 -10.06
N ILE A 86 15.02 -8.60 -9.30
CA ILE A 86 15.30 -9.69 -8.37
C ILE A 86 14.86 -9.31 -6.95
N ARG A 87 14.65 -10.31 -6.09
CA ARG A 87 14.31 -10.12 -4.67
C ARG A 87 15.40 -10.57 -3.74
N GLU A 88 15.54 -9.89 -2.62
CA GLU A 88 16.13 -10.43 -1.41
C GLU A 88 15.07 -10.44 -0.30
N ILE A 89 15.15 -11.37 0.62
CA ILE A 89 14.18 -11.52 1.71
C ILE A 89 14.90 -11.32 3.04
N ILE A 90 14.41 -10.35 3.81
CA ILE A 90 14.98 -9.99 5.10
C ILE A 90 13.97 -10.33 6.18
N CYS A 91 14.24 -11.37 6.97
CA CYS A 91 13.40 -11.78 8.09
C CYS A 91 14.01 -11.29 9.41
N VAL A 92 13.28 -10.46 10.15
CA VAL A 92 13.71 -10.00 11.47
C VAL A 92 12.83 -10.64 12.54
N ASN A 93 13.35 -11.66 13.20
CA ASN A 93 12.69 -12.35 14.31
C ASN A 93 12.83 -11.52 15.59
N ASP A 94 11.73 -10.97 16.06
CA ASP A 94 11.66 -10.11 17.26
C ASP A 94 11.57 -10.94 18.56
N CYS A 95 12.52 -11.88 18.75
CA CYS A 95 12.61 -12.76 19.92
C CYS A 95 11.36 -13.64 20.08
N SER A 96 10.96 -14.37 19.05
CA SER A 96 9.87 -15.34 19.10
C SER A 96 10.14 -16.45 20.15
N LYS A 97 9.07 -16.93 20.81
CA LYS A 97 9.12 -17.93 21.87
C LYS A 97 8.54 -19.29 21.46
N ASP A 98 8.10 -19.41 20.21
CA ASP A 98 7.62 -20.63 19.58
C ASP A 98 8.69 -21.21 18.62
N GLY A 99 8.36 -22.12 17.76
CA GLY A 99 9.28 -22.72 16.78
C GLY A 99 9.69 -21.80 15.61
N THR A 100 9.37 -20.50 15.63
CA THR A 100 9.62 -19.55 14.51
C THR A 100 11.10 -19.46 14.15
N ALA A 101 12.00 -19.38 15.13
CA ALA A 101 13.43 -19.23 14.87
C ALA A 101 13.98 -20.39 14.04
N ALA A 102 13.71 -21.63 14.45
CA ALA A 102 14.16 -22.83 13.72
C ALA A 102 13.62 -22.86 12.28
N LYS A 103 12.35 -22.48 12.09
CA LYS A 103 11.72 -22.42 10.76
C LYS A 103 12.33 -21.35 9.87
N LEU A 104 12.76 -20.23 10.43
CA LEU A 104 13.49 -19.21 9.68
C LEU A 104 14.87 -19.72 9.23
N ASP A 105 15.60 -20.41 10.10
CA ASP A 105 16.93 -20.97 9.81
C ASP A 105 16.91 -22.05 8.72
N GLU A 106 15.76 -22.67 8.48
CA GLU A 106 15.54 -23.63 7.41
C GLU A 106 15.34 -22.98 6.03
N LEU A 107 14.90 -21.70 5.97
CA LEU A 107 14.53 -21.04 4.71
C LEU A 107 15.63 -21.07 3.61
N PRO A 108 16.90 -20.81 3.93
CA PRO A 108 17.95 -20.85 2.90
C PRO A 108 18.16 -22.25 2.30
N LYS A 109 17.84 -23.33 3.05
CA LYS A 109 17.88 -24.69 2.54
C LYS A 109 16.66 -25.03 1.69
N LEU A 110 15.49 -24.49 2.04
CA LEU A 110 14.24 -24.68 1.27
C LEU A 110 14.22 -23.90 -0.04
N PHE A 111 14.90 -22.77 -0.10
CA PHE A 111 14.91 -21.87 -1.25
C PHE A 111 16.35 -21.41 -1.58
N PRO A 112 17.21 -22.30 -2.10
CA PRO A 112 18.65 -22.03 -2.25
C PRO A 112 18.98 -20.92 -3.27
N ASP A 113 18.06 -20.63 -4.20
CA ASP A 113 18.23 -19.59 -5.23
C ASP A 113 17.84 -18.18 -4.75
N ILE A 114 17.38 -18.06 -3.49
CA ILE A 114 16.94 -16.77 -2.91
C ILE A 114 17.96 -16.26 -1.92
N GLU A 115 18.27 -14.98 -2.03
CA GLU A 115 19.12 -14.29 -1.05
C GLU A 115 18.30 -14.00 0.23
N PHE A 116 18.71 -14.61 1.34
CA PHE A 116 18.11 -14.40 2.66
C PHE A 116 19.05 -13.66 3.59
N ASN A 117 18.49 -12.71 4.34
CA ASN A 117 19.13 -12.12 5.49
C ASN A 117 18.23 -12.33 6.73
N ILE A 118 18.61 -13.25 7.60
CA ILE A 118 17.82 -13.64 8.78
C ILE A 118 18.50 -13.09 10.03
N ARG A 119 17.75 -12.26 10.79
CA ARG A 119 18.22 -11.69 12.04
C ARG A 119 17.33 -12.10 13.20
N HIS A 120 17.92 -12.69 14.21
CA HIS A 120 17.26 -12.96 15.49
C HIS A 120 17.63 -11.90 16.52
N LYS A 121 16.63 -11.21 17.07
CA LYS A 121 16.84 -10.21 18.12
C LYS A 121 16.89 -10.89 19.48
N PRO A 122 17.72 -10.41 20.41
CA PRO A 122 17.84 -10.99 21.74
C PRO A 122 16.64 -10.69 22.64
N VAL A 123 15.90 -9.62 22.35
CA VAL A 123 14.72 -9.17 23.10
C VAL A 123 13.61 -8.74 22.19
N ASN A 124 12.35 -8.91 22.63
CA ASN A 124 11.18 -8.39 21.90
C ASN A 124 11.07 -6.89 22.10
N GLU A 125 11.24 -6.12 21.02
CA GLU A 125 11.09 -4.68 21.02
C GLU A 125 9.86 -4.21 20.22
N GLY A 126 9.29 -5.07 19.39
CA GLY A 126 8.08 -4.82 18.58
C GLY A 126 8.34 -4.56 17.10
N LYS A 127 7.24 -4.51 16.32
CA LYS A 127 7.25 -4.44 14.85
C LYS A 127 8.11 -3.29 14.31
N GLY A 128 7.95 -2.08 14.84
CA GLY A 128 8.71 -0.92 14.36
C GLY A 128 10.22 -1.05 14.57
N ALA A 129 10.66 -1.66 15.68
CA ALA A 129 12.06 -1.96 15.91
C ALA A 129 12.60 -3.03 14.95
N ALA A 130 11.82 -4.08 14.72
CA ALA A 130 12.17 -5.13 13.75
C ALA A 130 12.27 -4.56 12.33
N LEU A 131 11.34 -3.69 11.91
CA LEU A 131 11.40 -3.01 10.61
C LEU A 131 12.64 -2.12 10.50
N ARG A 132 12.95 -1.33 11.52
CA ARG A 132 14.15 -0.47 11.56
C ARG A 132 15.44 -1.28 11.39
N ASP A 133 15.52 -2.44 12.01
CA ASP A 133 16.66 -3.34 11.83
C ASP A 133 16.69 -3.94 10.42
N GLY A 134 15.53 -4.34 9.88
CA GLY A 134 15.40 -4.86 8.52
C GLY A 134 15.78 -3.83 7.46
N PHE A 135 15.42 -2.55 7.62
CA PHE A 135 15.78 -1.49 6.69
C PHE A 135 17.30 -1.26 6.61
N LYS A 136 18.02 -1.44 7.73
CA LYS A 136 19.49 -1.35 7.74
C LYS A 136 20.17 -2.50 7.00
N LEU A 137 19.50 -3.65 6.93
CA LEU A 137 20.03 -4.83 6.24
C LEU A 137 19.68 -4.84 4.76
N ALA A 138 18.75 -3.99 4.32
CA ALA A 138 18.27 -3.94 2.96
C ALA A 138 19.33 -3.44 1.98
N GLY A 139 19.65 -4.25 0.97
CA GLY A 139 20.60 -3.97 -0.11
C GLY A 139 19.93 -3.51 -1.42
N GLY A 140 18.61 -3.67 -1.57
CA GLY A 140 17.87 -3.28 -2.78
C GLY A 140 17.59 -1.79 -2.85
N GLU A 141 17.34 -1.30 -4.07
CA GLU A 141 16.97 0.11 -4.32
C GLU A 141 15.59 0.46 -3.78
N VAL A 142 14.75 -0.56 -3.58
CA VAL A 142 13.37 -0.43 -3.11
C VAL A 142 13.14 -1.40 -1.97
N ILE A 143 12.43 -0.95 -0.94
CA ILE A 143 12.06 -1.73 0.23
C ILE A 143 10.54 -1.91 0.24
N LEU A 144 10.09 -3.16 0.31
CA LEU A 144 8.70 -3.55 0.48
C LEU A 144 8.52 -4.19 1.86
N ILE A 145 7.51 -3.76 2.61
CA ILE A 145 7.17 -4.33 3.92
C ILE A 145 6.11 -5.41 3.74
N GLN A 146 6.37 -6.60 4.30
CA GLN A 146 5.46 -7.74 4.29
C GLN A 146 5.22 -8.23 5.73
N ASP A 147 3.97 -8.27 6.18
CA ASP A 147 3.62 -8.91 7.47
C ASP A 147 3.69 -10.44 7.36
N ALA A 148 4.05 -11.11 8.47
CA ALA A 148 4.29 -12.55 8.51
C ALA A 148 3.01 -13.40 8.65
N ASP A 149 1.82 -12.82 8.64
CA ASP A 149 0.57 -13.40 9.13
C ASP A 149 -0.42 -13.87 8.04
N LEU A 150 -0.03 -13.85 6.77
CA LEU A 150 -0.85 -14.25 5.60
C LEU A 150 -2.10 -13.37 5.36
N GLU A 151 -2.24 -12.22 6.04
CA GLU A 151 -3.38 -11.33 5.80
C GLU A 151 -3.29 -10.58 4.46
N TYR A 152 -2.06 -10.40 3.93
CA TYR A 152 -1.79 -9.75 2.65
C TYR A 152 -1.27 -10.73 1.60
N ASP A 153 -1.62 -10.48 0.35
CA ASP A 153 -1.29 -11.35 -0.78
C ASP A 153 -0.02 -10.87 -1.51
N PRO A 154 1.06 -11.68 -1.54
CA PRO A 154 2.26 -11.30 -2.30
C PRO A 154 2.06 -11.16 -3.81
N ARG A 155 0.95 -11.62 -4.39
CA ARG A 155 0.60 -11.38 -5.80
C ARG A 155 0.39 -9.90 -6.12
N ASP A 156 0.12 -9.07 -5.11
CA ASP A 156 0.00 -7.61 -5.26
C ASP A 156 1.33 -6.88 -5.45
N TYR A 157 2.48 -7.57 -5.34
CA TYR A 157 3.81 -6.94 -5.44
C TYR A 157 4.03 -6.20 -6.76
N VAL A 158 3.58 -6.74 -7.89
CA VAL A 158 3.70 -6.04 -9.17
C VAL A 158 3.00 -4.69 -9.12
N ARG A 159 1.76 -4.66 -8.61
CA ARG A 159 0.95 -3.45 -8.50
C ARG A 159 1.57 -2.42 -7.55
N LEU A 160 2.13 -2.89 -6.45
CA LEU A 160 2.82 -2.05 -5.47
C LEU A 160 4.14 -1.47 -6.00
N LEU A 161 4.89 -2.25 -6.78
CA LEU A 161 6.21 -1.86 -7.28
C LEU A 161 6.14 -1.05 -8.58
N GLN A 162 5.10 -1.24 -9.39
CA GLN A 162 4.99 -0.63 -10.72
C GLN A 162 5.11 0.90 -10.71
N PRO A 163 4.47 1.67 -9.81
CA PRO A 163 4.62 3.13 -9.82
C PRO A 163 6.07 3.58 -9.55
N ILE A 164 6.85 2.79 -8.78
CA ILE A 164 8.27 3.09 -8.56
C ILE A 164 9.11 2.65 -9.75
N ALA A 165 8.85 1.47 -10.33
CA ALA A 165 9.56 0.97 -11.50
C ALA A 165 9.39 1.89 -12.72
N GLU A 166 8.22 2.54 -12.85
CA GLU A 166 7.92 3.55 -13.88
C GLU A 166 8.41 4.97 -13.52
N ASP A 167 9.15 5.13 -12.44
CA ASP A 167 9.62 6.42 -11.90
C ASP A 167 8.51 7.44 -11.64
N LYS A 168 7.29 6.98 -11.34
CA LYS A 168 6.14 7.83 -11.00
C LYS A 168 6.06 8.12 -9.49
N ALA A 169 6.54 7.19 -8.65
CA ALA A 169 6.44 7.28 -7.20
C ALA A 169 7.79 7.16 -6.49
N ASP A 170 7.86 7.78 -5.32
CA ASP A 170 8.95 7.61 -4.35
C ASP A 170 8.49 6.70 -3.19
N VAL A 171 7.18 6.70 -2.92
CA VAL A 171 6.53 5.86 -1.91
C VAL A 171 5.19 5.36 -2.44
N VAL A 172 4.87 4.10 -2.20
CA VAL A 172 3.57 3.51 -2.54
C VAL A 172 2.95 2.89 -1.29
N TYR A 173 1.71 3.26 -1.02
CA TYR A 173 0.85 2.64 -0.01
C TYR A 173 -0.06 1.62 -0.68
N GLY A 174 -0.25 0.47 -0.05
CA GLY A 174 -1.43 -0.33 -0.31
C GLY A 174 -2.68 0.33 0.27
N SER A 175 -3.86 -0.10 -0.14
CA SER A 175 -5.11 0.24 0.52
C SER A 175 -6.06 -0.95 0.51
N ARG A 176 -6.61 -1.27 1.67
CA ARG A 176 -7.64 -2.29 1.85
C ARG A 176 -9.03 -1.80 1.44
N PHE A 177 -9.15 -0.52 1.08
CA PHE A 177 -10.41 0.16 0.79
C PHE A 177 -10.57 0.59 -0.67
N ILE A 178 -9.57 0.34 -1.52
CA ILE A 178 -9.60 0.67 -2.96
C ILE A 178 -9.73 -0.60 -3.80
N GLY A 179 -10.96 -0.99 -4.15
CA GLY A 179 -11.29 -1.81 -5.30
C GLY A 179 -10.78 -3.27 -5.38
N GLU A 180 -10.10 -3.79 -4.37
CA GLU A 180 -9.61 -5.17 -4.40
C GLU A 180 -10.43 -6.10 -3.49
N PRO A 181 -10.42 -7.43 -3.72
CA PRO A 181 -11.11 -8.37 -2.86
C PRO A 181 -10.62 -8.28 -1.41
N HIS A 182 -11.54 -8.18 -0.48
CA HIS A 182 -11.24 -8.21 0.93
C HIS A 182 -12.28 -9.03 1.70
N ARG A 183 -11.84 -9.70 2.75
CA ARG A 183 -12.73 -10.40 3.67
C ARG A 183 -13.56 -9.39 4.45
N VAL A 184 -14.88 -9.49 4.40
CA VAL A 184 -15.79 -8.67 5.20
C VAL A 184 -15.68 -9.10 6.67
N LEU A 185 -15.21 -8.20 7.52
CA LEU A 185 -15.03 -8.43 8.96
C LEU A 185 -15.82 -7.40 9.78
N TYR A 186 -15.21 -6.87 10.83
CA TYR A 186 -15.85 -6.02 11.82
C TYR A 186 -16.04 -4.58 11.36
N TYR A 187 -17.26 -4.09 11.34
CA TYR A 187 -17.60 -2.71 10.99
C TYR A 187 -16.84 -1.67 11.84
N TRP A 188 -16.80 -1.86 13.16
CA TRP A 188 -16.15 -0.92 14.08
C TRP A 188 -14.62 -0.81 13.85
N HIS A 189 -13.98 -1.88 13.42
CA HIS A 189 -12.55 -1.83 13.04
C HIS A 189 -12.33 -0.99 11.78
N THR A 190 -13.23 -1.14 10.80
CA THR A 190 -13.20 -0.33 9.58
C THR A 190 -13.41 1.14 9.90
N LEU A 191 -14.39 1.45 10.77
CA LEU A 191 -14.67 2.82 11.20
C LEU A 191 -13.48 3.43 11.96
N GLY A 192 -12.89 2.68 12.90
CA GLY A 192 -11.69 3.11 13.64
C GLY A 192 -10.51 3.38 12.70
N ASN A 193 -10.28 2.52 11.73
CA ASN A 193 -9.20 2.67 10.75
C ASN A 193 -9.41 3.90 9.84
N LYS A 194 -10.64 4.11 9.36
CA LYS A 194 -11.00 5.30 8.59
C LYS A 194 -10.85 6.58 9.40
N PHE A 195 -11.22 6.54 10.69
CA PHE A 195 -11.02 7.68 11.58
C PHE A 195 -9.54 8.01 11.79
N LEU A 196 -8.69 7.01 12.05
CA LEU A 196 -7.24 7.22 12.19
C LEU A 196 -6.61 7.77 10.90
N THR A 197 -7.04 7.24 9.74
CA THR A 197 -6.58 7.73 8.44
C THR A 197 -7.02 9.17 8.19
N TRP A 198 -8.30 9.50 8.45
CA TRP A 198 -8.80 10.87 8.36
C TRP A 198 -8.01 11.82 9.26
N PHE A 199 -7.83 11.44 10.52
CA PHE A 199 -7.07 12.23 11.49
C PHE A 199 -5.62 12.44 11.01
N SER A 200 -4.95 11.39 10.54
CA SER A 200 -3.62 11.51 9.94
C SER A 200 -3.60 12.47 8.74
N ASN A 201 -4.57 12.36 7.83
CA ASN A 201 -4.69 13.22 6.65
C ASN A 201 -4.82 14.71 7.01
N VAL A 202 -5.62 15.04 8.04
CA VAL A 202 -5.74 16.41 8.53
C VAL A 202 -4.38 16.99 8.95
N PHE A 203 -3.55 16.21 9.65
CA PHE A 203 -2.27 16.70 10.16
C PHE A 203 -1.12 16.60 9.15
N THR A 204 -1.19 15.70 8.18
CA THR A 204 -0.13 15.48 7.18
C THR A 204 -0.38 16.22 5.86
N ASN A 205 -1.62 16.66 5.62
CA ASN A 205 -2.11 17.16 4.34
C ASN A 205 -1.88 16.15 3.19
N LEU A 206 -2.06 14.87 3.50
CA LEU A 206 -2.15 13.78 2.54
C LEU A 206 -3.63 13.43 2.33
N ASN A 207 -3.92 12.68 1.27
CA ASN A 207 -5.27 12.19 0.98
C ASN A 207 -5.22 10.66 0.82
N LEU A 208 -4.73 9.97 1.86
CA LEU A 208 -4.69 8.51 1.89
C LEU A 208 -6.07 7.96 2.24
N THR A 209 -6.38 6.77 1.75
CA THR A 209 -7.58 6.02 2.13
C THR A 209 -7.29 5.01 3.25
N ASP A 210 -6.01 4.58 3.42
CA ASP A 210 -5.60 3.59 4.42
C ASP A 210 -4.17 3.85 4.94
N MET A 211 -4.05 4.68 5.97
CA MET A 211 -2.74 4.98 6.59
C MET A 211 -2.16 3.77 7.34
N GLU A 212 -3.01 2.96 7.96
CA GLU A 212 -2.65 1.83 8.83
C GLU A 212 -2.31 0.53 8.05
N VAL A 213 -2.37 0.54 6.72
CA VAL A 213 -2.01 -0.63 5.92
C VAL A 213 -0.57 -1.05 6.18
N CYS A 214 -0.29 -2.36 6.22
CA CYS A 214 1.09 -2.84 6.30
C CYS A 214 1.84 -2.62 4.99
N TYR A 215 1.23 -2.99 3.86
CA TYR A 215 1.87 -2.88 2.57
C TYR A 215 2.26 -1.44 2.23
N LYS A 216 3.53 -1.16 2.41
CA LYS A 216 4.19 0.09 2.03
C LYS A 216 5.47 -0.23 1.28
N VAL A 217 5.69 0.50 0.22
CA VAL A 217 6.90 0.40 -0.60
C VAL A 217 7.60 1.74 -0.63
N PHE A 218 8.88 1.73 -0.44
CA PHE A 218 9.71 2.93 -0.37
C PHE A 218 10.92 2.80 -1.28
N ARG A 219 11.33 3.86 -1.95
CA ARG A 219 12.70 3.97 -2.38
C ARG A 219 13.61 3.93 -1.15
N LYS A 220 14.69 3.18 -1.21
CA LYS A 220 15.62 3.06 -0.06
C LYS A 220 16.11 4.43 0.41
N GLU A 221 16.46 5.32 -0.51
CA GLU A 221 16.90 6.70 -0.21
C GLU A 221 15.88 7.51 0.62
N VAL A 222 14.59 7.20 0.55
CA VAL A 222 13.57 7.83 1.39
C VAL A 222 13.69 7.35 2.82
N LEU A 223 13.82 6.04 3.04
CA LEU A 223 13.97 5.46 4.38
C LEU A 223 15.31 5.82 5.02
N ASP A 224 16.39 5.93 4.25
CA ASP A 224 17.71 6.33 4.75
C ASP A 224 17.70 7.76 5.34
N ARG A 225 16.73 8.60 4.95
CA ARG A 225 16.52 9.96 5.49
C ARG A 225 15.56 10.01 6.67
N ILE A 226 14.97 8.89 7.05
CA ILE A 226 13.98 8.81 8.13
C ILE A 226 14.56 8.05 9.31
N ASN A 227 14.59 8.69 10.49
CA ASN A 227 14.93 8.01 11.72
C ASN A 227 13.66 7.50 12.42
N ILE A 228 13.31 6.23 12.27
CA ILE A 228 12.15 5.61 12.92
C ILE A 228 12.44 5.44 14.42
N LYS A 229 11.56 5.98 15.27
CA LYS A 229 11.68 5.99 16.74
C LYS A 229 10.71 5.03 17.42
N CYS A 230 9.52 4.81 16.84
CA CYS A 230 8.52 3.92 17.41
C CYS A 230 8.96 2.45 17.29
N ASN A 231 8.91 1.75 18.41
CA ASN A 231 9.30 0.33 18.46
C ASN A 231 8.15 -0.64 18.14
N ARG A 232 6.90 -0.24 18.37
CA ARG A 232 5.70 -1.10 18.23
C ARG A 232 4.79 -0.61 17.09
N PHE A 233 3.47 -0.65 17.30
CA PHE A 233 2.43 -0.27 16.33
C PHE A 233 2.29 1.25 16.09
N GLY A 234 3.28 2.05 16.40
CA GLY A 234 3.36 3.46 16.03
C GLY A 234 4.15 3.70 14.74
N PHE A 235 4.62 2.64 14.09
CA PHE A 235 5.42 2.76 12.87
C PHE A 235 4.63 3.42 11.73
N GLU A 236 3.42 2.95 11.46
CA GLU A 236 2.59 3.42 10.36
C GLU A 236 2.29 4.94 10.46
N PRO A 237 1.77 5.46 11.59
CA PRO A 237 1.55 6.90 11.74
C PRO A 237 2.87 7.69 11.81
N GLU A 238 3.96 7.17 12.39
CA GLU A 238 5.24 7.84 12.43
C GLU A 238 5.83 8.02 11.03
N VAL A 239 5.93 6.95 10.24
CA VAL A 239 6.51 7.02 8.90
C VAL A 239 5.69 7.93 8.01
N THR A 240 4.35 7.88 8.12
CA THR A 240 3.43 8.75 7.36
C THR A 240 3.64 10.22 7.69
N ALA A 241 3.74 10.58 8.97
CA ALA A 241 4.01 11.94 9.38
C ALA A 241 5.38 12.45 8.89
N LYS A 242 6.40 11.60 8.92
CA LYS A 242 7.77 11.95 8.50
C LYS A 242 7.87 12.14 7.00
N ILE A 243 7.34 11.24 6.19
CA ILE A 243 7.36 11.41 4.72
C ILE A 243 6.58 12.65 4.27
N ALA A 244 5.47 12.99 4.93
CA ALA A 244 4.69 14.18 4.63
C ALA A 244 5.47 15.49 4.87
N LYS A 245 6.42 15.48 5.80
CA LYS A 245 7.29 16.63 6.11
C LYS A 245 8.49 16.75 5.18
N MET A 246 8.87 15.71 4.45
CA MET A 246 10.09 15.71 3.64
C MET A 246 10.08 16.81 2.57
N ARG A 247 11.24 17.35 2.30
CA ARG A 247 11.47 18.32 1.23
C ARG A 247 12.66 17.86 0.37
N PRO A 248 12.54 17.95 -0.97
CA PRO A 248 11.33 18.28 -1.72
C PRO A 248 10.20 17.29 -1.44
N ARG A 249 8.94 17.62 -1.74
CA ARG A 249 7.79 16.73 -1.50
C ARG A 249 7.96 15.42 -2.28
N LEU A 250 7.63 14.31 -1.62
CA LEU A 250 7.65 12.98 -2.22
C LEU A 250 6.43 12.76 -3.12
N ARG A 251 6.61 11.97 -4.17
CA ARG A 251 5.52 11.45 -5.00
C ARG A 251 4.97 10.21 -4.31
N ILE A 252 3.81 10.33 -3.69
CA ILE A 252 3.16 9.26 -2.94
C ILE A 252 2.00 8.73 -3.76
N TYR A 253 1.96 7.42 -3.98
CA TYR A 253 0.88 6.72 -4.66
C TYR A 253 0.17 5.79 -3.69
N GLU A 254 -1.09 5.49 -3.98
CA GLU A 254 -1.89 4.50 -3.25
C GLU A 254 -2.50 3.54 -4.26
N VAL A 255 -2.42 2.23 -3.98
CA VAL A 255 -2.94 1.16 -4.84
C VAL A 255 -3.77 0.18 -4.03
N GLY A 256 -4.84 -0.36 -4.62
CA GLY A 256 -5.66 -1.39 -3.97
C GLY A 256 -4.88 -2.67 -3.74
N VAL A 257 -5.07 -3.31 -2.58
CA VAL A 257 -4.47 -4.59 -2.22
C VAL A 257 -5.51 -5.54 -1.65
N ALA A 258 -5.36 -6.84 -1.94
CA ALA A 258 -6.19 -7.87 -1.37
C ALA A 258 -5.92 -8.02 0.14
N TYR A 259 -6.98 -8.24 0.92
CA TYR A 259 -6.87 -8.34 2.37
C TYR A 259 -7.74 -9.45 2.94
N TYR A 260 -7.11 -10.41 3.60
CA TYR A 260 -7.72 -11.60 4.21
C TYR A 260 -7.60 -11.54 5.73
N GLY A 261 -8.06 -10.45 6.34
CA GLY A 261 -7.92 -10.18 7.77
C GLY A 261 -8.36 -11.33 8.67
N ARG A 262 -7.65 -11.54 9.78
CA ARG A 262 -7.95 -12.55 10.78
C ARG A 262 -9.05 -12.09 11.74
N SER A 263 -9.86 -13.02 12.23
CA SER A 263 -10.75 -12.80 13.37
C SER A 263 -9.98 -12.83 14.70
N TYR A 264 -10.64 -12.47 15.80
CA TYR A 264 -10.04 -12.61 17.15
C TYR A 264 -9.73 -14.06 17.51
N GLU A 265 -10.55 -15.00 17.06
CA GLU A 265 -10.35 -16.44 17.23
C GLU A 265 -9.14 -16.93 16.43
N GLU A 266 -8.86 -16.30 15.29
CA GLU A 266 -7.69 -16.56 14.43
C GLU A 266 -6.42 -15.81 14.90
N GLY A 267 -6.44 -15.15 16.08
CA GLY A 267 -5.26 -14.56 16.72
C GLY A 267 -4.98 -13.09 16.38
N LYS A 268 -6.00 -12.30 16.07
CA LYS A 268 -5.86 -10.85 15.90
C LYS A 268 -5.31 -10.17 17.16
N LYS A 269 -4.20 -9.44 17.02
CA LYS A 269 -3.41 -8.90 18.16
C LYS A 269 -3.73 -7.43 18.47
N ILE A 270 -4.40 -6.68 17.58
CA ILE A 270 -4.62 -5.22 17.70
C ILE A 270 -5.82 -4.92 18.62
N THR A 271 -5.67 -3.94 19.52
CA THR A 271 -6.66 -3.51 20.49
C THR A 271 -7.01 -2.02 20.35
N TRP A 272 -8.12 -1.56 20.95
CA TRP A 272 -8.51 -0.13 20.98
C TRP A 272 -7.44 0.78 21.60
N LYS A 273 -6.61 0.27 22.53
CA LYS A 273 -5.49 1.00 23.13
C LYS A 273 -4.42 1.38 22.10
N ASP A 274 -4.27 0.57 21.06
CA ASP A 274 -3.32 0.85 19.99
C ASP A 274 -3.81 1.99 19.10
N GLY A 275 -5.13 2.13 18.91
CA GLY A 275 -5.75 3.29 18.26
C GLY A 275 -5.46 4.61 18.98
N ILE A 276 -5.58 4.66 20.34
CA ILE A 276 -5.21 5.84 21.10
C ILE A 276 -3.73 6.18 20.94
N LYS A 277 -2.85 5.17 20.98
CA LYS A 277 -1.41 5.38 20.74
C LYS A 277 -1.13 5.92 19.34
N ALA A 278 -1.85 5.46 18.33
CA ALA A 278 -1.74 5.98 16.97
C ALA A 278 -2.07 7.47 16.90
N ILE A 279 -3.16 7.93 17.54
CA ILE A 279 -3.53 9.35 17.63
C ILE A 279 -2.40 10.17 18.26
N LEU A 280 -1.89 9.72 19.40
CA LEU A 280 -0.79 10.40 20.10
C LEU A 280 0.49 10.41 19.25
N THR A 281 0.75 9.36 18.51
CA THR A 281 1.89 9.25 17.61
C THR A 281 1.77 10.23 16.43
N ILE A 282 0.60 10.34 15.81
CA ILE A 282 0.33 11.33 14.74
C ILE A 282 0.64 12.74 15.25
N LEU A 283 0.08 13.13 16.41
CA LEU A 283 0.32 14.46 16.99
C LEU A 283 1.79 14.67 17.32
N ARG A 284 2.42 13.70 17.99
CA ARG A 284 3.84 13.77 18.35
C ARG A 284 4.71 14.04 17.13
N PHE A 285 4.61 13.21 16.10
CA PHE A 285 5.50 13.33 14.93
C PHE A 285 5.08 14.42 13.96
N ARG A 286 3.89 15.02 14.13
CA ARG A 286 3.54 16.25 13.42
C ARG A 286 4.30 17.45 13.99
N PHE A 287 4.42 17.56 15.31
CA PHE A 287 4.87 18.78 15.96
C PHE A 287 6.27 18.67 16.61
N MET A 288 6.72 17.49 17.00
CA MET A 288 7.89 17.30 17.86
C MET A 288 9.06 16.50 17.23
N ASP A 289 9.13 16.33 15.89
CA ASP A 289 10.25 15.57 15.27
C ASP A 289 10.72 16.19 13.97
#